data_f62a1741671c797ca276b22a19996760
#
_entry.id   f62a1741671c797ca276b22a19996760
#
_cell.length_a   1.000
_cell.length_b   1.000
_cell.length_c   1.000
_cell.angle_alpha   90.00
_cell.angle_beta   90.00
_cell.angle_gamma   90.00
#
_symmetry.space_group_name_H-M   'P 1'
#
loop_
_entity.id
_entity.type
_entity.pdbx_description
1 polymer ?
#
loop_
_entity_poly.entity_id
_entity_poly.type
_entity_poly.pdbx_seq_one_letter_code
_entity_poly.pdbx_strand_id
1 'polypeptide(L)'
;SMKIIFIMTLFVFLPHLSAQNKFKVEQKETETWRSLYSLIDEKNNLIKVLDSSKYYLTFNTDNYGYFAIFSKKGSPGWSAIDSNENILFQVYNTSFGEPNPDYLIENKIRIIDSNNKIGFANEKGKTIIPPQFEIVTSFHNGKAIIGEICDKIPWDKHAKENDCHHYSIVCKKYGYINELGEIIESGYATFEEVQKK
;
A
#
# COMPACT_ATOMS: atom_id res chain seq x y z
N SER A 1 -1.97 -40.65 -54.08
CA SER A 1 -2.25 -40.29 -52.65
C SER A 1 -1.58 -38.96 -52.30
N MET A 2 -2.40 -37.93 -52.17
CA MET A 2 -2.01 -36.56 -51.88
C MET A 2 -2.01 -36.36 -50.37
N LYS A 3 -0.82 -36.09 -49.78
CA LYS A 3 -0.70 -35.81 -48.35
C LYS A 3 -0.95 -34.30 -48.12
N ILE A 4 -2.07 -34.00 -47.48
CA ILE A 4 -2.38 -32.63 -47.01
C ILE A 4 -1.60 -32.40 -45.74
N ILE A 5 -0.63 -31.46 -45.78
CA ILE A 5 0.10 -30.99 -44.57
C ILE A 5 -0.73 -29.85 -43.97
N PHE A 6 -1.28 -30.09 -42.79
CA PHE A 6 -1.97 -29.07 -41.97
C PHE A 6 -0.89 -28.27 -41.23
N ILE A 7 -0.62 -27.07 -41.68
CA ILE A 7 0.25 -26.14 -40.94
C ILE A 7 -0.61 -25.47 -39.86
N MET A 8 -0.43 -25.90 -38.62
CA MET A 8 -1.07 -25.31 -37.44
C MET A 8 -0.27 -24.08 -37.05
N THR A 9 -0.74 -22.90 -37.43
CA THR A 9 -0.18 -21.61 -37.01
C THR A 9 -0.50 -21.39 -35.52
N LEU A 10 0.52 -21.55 -34.70
CA LEU A 10 0.46 -21.24 -33.25
C LEU A 10 0.44 -19.71 -33.08
N PHE A 11 -0.74 -19.15 -32.84
CA PHE A 11 -0.87 -17.75 -32.43
C PHE A 11 -0.34 -17.59 -31.00
N VAL A 12 0.91 -17.15 -30.87
CA VAL A 12 1.46 -16.73 -29.59
C VAL A 12 0.85 -15.39 -29.22
N PHE A 13 -0.14 -15.39 -28.33
CA PHE A 13 -0.61 -14.19 -27.65
C PHE A 13 0.50 -13.70 -26.71
N LEU A 14 1.32 -12.76 -27.18
CA LEU A 14 2.20 -12.00 -26.31
C LEU A 14 1.30 -11.01 -25.52
N PRO A 15 1.24 -11.10 -24.18
CA PRO A 15 0.56 -10.07 -23.42
C PRO A 15 1.30 -8.75 -23.68
N HIS A 16 0.59 -7.77 -24.22
CA HIS A 16 1.08 -6.40 -24.27
C HIS A 16 1.28 -5.94 -22.82
N LEU A 17 2.53 -5.99 -22.34
CA LEU A 17 2.94 -5.27 -21.14
C LEU A 17 2.80 -3.79 -21.50
N SER A 18 1.66 -3.20 -21.22
CA SER A 18 1.50 -1.75 -21.24
C SER A 18 2.51 -1.19 -20.24
N ALA A 19 3.51 -0.46 -20.74
CA ALA A 19 4.44 0.24 -19.86
C ALA A 19 3.61 1.20 -18.99
N GLN A 20 3.57 0.93 -17.70
CA GLN A 20 2.84 1.75 -16.75
C GLN A 20 3.57 3.09 -16.64
N ASN A 21 2.96 4.15 -17.16
CA ASN A 21 3.54 5.49 -17.12
C ASN A 21 3.33 6.11 -15.74
N LYS A 22 4.30 6.89 -15.30
CA LYS A 22 4.19 7.68 -14.08
C LYS A 22 3.20 8.82 -14.27
N PHE A 23 2.50 9.14 -13.22
CA PHE A 23 1.57 10.26 -13.15
C PHE A 23 1.59 10.90 -11.76
N LYS A 24 1.07 12.11 -11.66
CA LYS A 24 0.75 12.77 -10.40
C LYS A 24 -0.73 13.12 -10.35
N VAL A 25 -1.23 13.39 -9.16
CA VAL A 25 -2.59 13.93 -8.96
C VAL A 25 -2.50 15.44 -8.82
N GLU A 26 -3.24 16.15 -9.63
CA GLU A 26 -3.49 17.58 -9.45
C GLU A 26 -4.84 17.76 -8.79
N GLN A 27 -4.88 18.46 -7.66
CA GLN A 27 -6.10 18.78 -6.93
C GLN A 27 -6.43 20.25 -7.14
N LYS A 28 -7.67 20.53 -7.53
CA LYS A 28 -8.22 21.90 -7.60
C LYS A 28 -9.47 21.99 -6.75
N GLU A 29 -9.55 23.00 -5.91
CA GLU A 29 -10.79 23.30 -5.19
C GLU A 29 -11.74 24.09 -6.10
N THR A 30 -13.02 23.74 -6.05
CA THR A 30 -14.08 24.45 -6.74
C THR A 30 -14.68 25.52 -5.80
N GLU A 31 -15.41 26.48 -6.36
CA GLU A 31 -16.17 27.50 -5.60
C GLU A 31 -17.18 26.88 -4.61
N THR A 32 -17.57 25.60 -4.82
CA THR A 32 -18.49 24.87 -3.95
C THR A 32 -17.79 24.00 -2.92
N TRP A 33 -16.51 24.24 -2.62
CA TRP A 33 -15.68 23.48 -1.66
C TRP A 33 -15.52 21.99 -2.01
N ARG A 34 -15.65 21.64 -3.28
CA ARG A 34 -15.39 20.29 -3.78
C ARG A 34 -14.03 20.22 -4.41
N SER A 35 -13.29 19.16 -4.12
CA SER A 35 -12.01 18.90 -4.78
C SER A 35 -12.25 18.20 -6.11
N LEU A 36 -11.63 18.69 -7.16
CA LEU A 36 -11.48 18.01 -8.45
C LEU A 36 -10.10 17.41 -8.51
N TYR A 37 -10.02 16.18 -8.96
CA TYR A 37 -8.76 15.44 -9.10
C TYR A 37 -8.50 15.17 -10.58
N SER A 38 -7.30 15.45 -11.03
CA SER A 38 -6.83 15.16 -12.39
C SER A 38 -5.53 14.38 -12.34
N LEU A 39 -5.41 13.39 -13.20
CA LEU A 39 -4.16 12.64 -13.39
C LEU A 39 -3.38 13.29 -14.51
N ILE A 40 -2.11 13.63 -14.26
CA ILE A 40 -1.22 14.36 -15.16
C ILE A 40 0.04 13.53 -15.39
N ASP A 41 0.47 13.35 -16.65
CA ASP A 41 1.70 12.66 -16.99
C ASP A 41 2.97 13.50 -16.75
N GLU A 42 4.16 12.91 -16.90
CA GLU A 42 5.46 13.58 -16.73
C GLU A 42 5.71 14.69 -17.75
N LYS A 43 4.91 14.79 -18.81
CA LYS A 43 4.95 15.88 -19.82
C LYS A 43 3.91 16.96 -19.55
N ASN A 44 3.23 16.92 -18.40
CA ASN A 44 2.10 17.77 -18.02
C ASN A 44 0.85 17.63 -18.91
N ASN A 45 0.69 16.51 -19.62
CA ASN A 45 -0.54 16.25 -20.33
C ASN A 45 -1.58 15.67 -19.36
N LEU A 46 -2.84 16.09 -19.55
CA LEU A 46 -3.96 15.50 -18.85
C LEU A 46 -4.18 14.06 -19.31
N ILE A 47 -4.08 13.12 -18.40
CA ILE A 47 -4.43 11.71 -18.66
C ILE A 47 -5.94 11.54 -18.48
N LYS A 48 -6.46 12.01 -17.33
CA LYS A 48 -7.86 11.78 -16.94
C LYS A 48 -8.30 12.75 -15.85
N VAL A 49 -9.57 13.17 -15.91
CA VAL A 49 -10.25 13.80 -14.78
C VAL A 49 -11.02 12.71 -14.04
N LEU A 50 -10.79 12.62 -12.73
CA LEU A 50 -11.46 11.61 -11.89
C LEU A 50 -12.88 12.08 -11.54
N ASP A 51 -13.80 11.12 -11.42
CA ASP A 51 -15.10 11.39 -10.82
C ASP A 51 -14.93 11.63 -9.32
N SER A 52 -14.84 12.91 -8.92
CA SER A 52 -14.59 13.31 -7.54
C SER A 52 -15.68 12.85 -6.57
N SER A 53 -16.87 12.44 -7.06
CA SER A 53 -17.90 11.85 -6.22
C SER A 53 -17.51 10.50 -5.63
N LYS A 54 -16.50 9.82 -6.18
CA LYS A 54 -15.99 8.51 -5.75
C LYS A 54 -14.87 8.59 -4.72
N TYR A 55 -14.31 9.78 -4.50
CA TYR A 55 -13.13 9.97 -3.65
C TYR A 55 -13.43 10.96 -2.54
N TYR A 56 -12.91 10.71 -1.34
CA TYR A 56 -12.99 11.64 -0.22
C TYR A 56 -11.76 12.52 -0.15
N LEU A 57 -10.59 11.90 -0.12
CA LEU A 57 -9.30 12.57 0.05
C LEU A 57 -8.26 11.90 -0.84
N THR A 58 -7.26 12.68 -1.25
CA THR A 58 -6.00 12.15 -1.78
C THR A 58 -4.89 12.37 -0.77
N PHE A 59 -4.03 11.37 -0.63
CA PHE A 59 -2.74 11.50 0.02
C PHE A 59 -1.69 11.50 -1.08
N ASN A 60 -1.62 12.62 -1.77
CA ASN A 60 -0.72 12.74 -2.89
C ASN A 60 0.41 13.71 -2.56
N THR A 61 1.59 13.36 -3.00
CA THR A 61 2.74 14.24 -3.06
C THR A 61 2.81 14.84 -4.46
N ASP A 62 3.43 15.99 -4.62
CA ASP A 62 3.65 16.61 -5.94
C ASP A 62 4.58 15.80 -6.85
N ASN A 63 4.93 14.59 -6.43
CA ASN A 63 5.84 13.71 -7.14
C ASN A 63 5.09 12.76 -8.08
N TYR A 64 5.72 12.49 -9.23
CA TYR A 64 5.24 11.48 -10.16
C TYR A 64 5.51 10.08 -9.62
N GLY A 65 4.49 9.23 -9.67
CA GLY A 65 4.55 7.84 -9.25
C GLY A 65 3.75 6.92 -10.17
N TYR A 66 3.82 5.63 -9.93
CA TYR A 66 3.05 4.64 -10.69
C TYR A 66 1.66 4.38 -10.12
N PHE A 67 1.38 4.92 -8.95
CA PHE A 67 0.07 4.88 -8.29
C PHE A 67 -0.14 6.15 -7.47
N ALA A 68 -1.39 6.42 -7.14
CA ALA A 68 -1.79 7.47 -6.22
C ALA A 68 -2.64 6.88 -5.08
N ILE A 69 -2.59 7.50 -3.91
CA ILE A 69 -3.26 7.03 -2.71
C ILE A 69 -4.50 7.89 -2.44
N PHE A 70 -5.64 7.23 -2.36
CA PHE A 70 -6.93 7.86 -2.12
C PHE A 70 -7.72 7.16 -1.02
N SER A 71 -8.45 7.95 -0.24
CA SER A 71 -9.62 7.46 0.48
C SER A 71 -10.79 7.43 -0.50
N LYS A 72 -11.31 6.23 -0.78
CA LYS A 72 -12.33 6.00 -1.83
C LYS A 72 -13.63 5.52 -1.20
N LYS A 73 -14.76 6.01 -1.71
CA LYS A 73 -16.09 5.55 -1.30
C LYS A 73 -16.25 4.06 -1.61
N GLY A 74 -16.80 3.31 -0.64
CA GLY A 74 -17.00 1.87 -0.78
C GLY A 74 -15.75 1.01 -0.60
N SER A 75 -14.59 1.63 -0.27
CA SER A 75 -13.36 0.92 0.11
C SER A 75 -12.95 1.35 1.51
N PRO A 76 -12.56 0.42 2.39
CA PRO A 76 -12.08 0.78 3.73
C PRO A 76 -10.68 1.41 3.64
N GLY A 77 -10.41 2.42 4.46
CA GLY A 77 -9.08 3.02 4.60
C GLY A 77 -8.58 3.70 3.32
N TRP A 78 -7.34 3.39 2.95
CA TRP A 78 -6.61 4.00 1.85
C TRP A 78 -6.34 3.00 0.74
N SER A 79 -6.66 3.39 -0.49
CA SER A 79 -6.45 2.58 -1.69
C SER A 79 -5.38 3.20 -2.57
N ALA A 80 -4.40 2.40 -3.00
CA ALA A 80 -3.52 2.76 -4.11
C ALA A 80 -4.20 2.43 -5.43
N ILE A 81 -4.31 3.42 -6.32
CA ILE A 81 -4.91 3.25 -7.66
C ILE A 81 -3.89 3.54 -8.75
N ASP A 82 -4.00 2.82 -9.86
CA ASP A 82 -3.26 3.13 -11.08
C ASP A 82 -3.94 4.24 -11.91
N SER A 83 -3.36 4.60 -13.06
CA SER A 83 -3.90 5.63 -13.97
C SER A 83 -5.25 5.24 -14.61
N ASN A 84 -5.66 3.97 -14.54
CA ASN A 84 -6.95 3.47 -14.99
C ASN A 84 -7.99 3.40 -13.86
N GLU A 85 -7.65 3.86 -12.66
CA GLU A 85 -8.46 3.76 -11.42
C GLU A 85 -8.64 2.32 -10.89
N ASN A 86 -7.81 1.36 -11.32
CA ASN A 86 -7.79 0.04 -10.72
C ASN A 86 -7.14 0.12 -9.33
N ILE A 87 -7.78 -0.48 -8.32
CA ILE A 87 -7.18 -0.63 -7.00
C ILE A 87 -6.08 -1.69 -7.09
N LEU A 88 -4.84 -1.29 -6.78
CA LEU A 88 -3.70 -2.18 -6.75
C LEU A 88 -3.60 -2.92 -5.41
N PHE A 89 -3.82 -2.19 -4.31
CA PHE A 89 -3.81 -2.72 -2.95
C PHE A 89 -4.41 -1.70 -1.97
N GLN A 90 -4.68 -2.16 -0.75
CA GLN A 90 -5.01 -1.29 0.38
C GLN A 90 -3.72 -0.89 1.08
N VAL A 91 -3.55 0.40 1.33
CA VAL A 91 -2.37 0.97 1.99
C VAL A 91 -2.54 0.87 3.50
N TYR A 92 -1.48 0.45 4.20
CA TYR A 92 -1.46 0.42 5.65
C TYR A 92 -1.63 1.84 6.23
N ASN A 93 -2.46 1.98 7.27
CA ASN A 93 -2.63 3.24 7.98
C ASN A 93 -1.67 3.29 9.19
N THR A 94 -0.80 4.29 9.22
CA THR A 94 0.32 4.35 10.17
C THR A 94 -0.08 4.89 11.54
N SER A 95 -1.25 5.54 11.65
CA SER A 95 -1.74 6.09 12.91
C SER A 95 -3.10 5.50 13.30
N PHE A 96 -3.35 5.49 14.61
CA PHE A 96 -4.62 5.08 15.18
C PHE A 96 -5.49 6.33 15.41
N GLY A 97 -6.68 6.33 14.82
CA GLY A 97 -7.63 7.43 14.97
C GLY A 97 -7.52 8.54 13.94
N GLU A 98 -6.35 8.73 13.33
CA GLU A 98 -6.16 9.71 12.26
C GLU A 98 -5.91 9.03 10.92
N PRO A 99 -6.47 9.56 9.82
CA PRO A 99 -6.24 9.01 8.49
C PRO A 99 -4.82 9.38 8.01
N ASN A 100 -3.87 8.49 8.20
CA ASN A 100 -2.47 8.69 7.83
C ASN A 100 -1.93 7.46 7.10
N PRO A 101 -2.06 7.39 5.76
CA PRO A 101 -1.55 6.27 5.00
C PRO A 101 -0.03 6.19 5.04
N ASP A 102 0.49 4.97 4.90
CA ASP A 102 1.93 4.76 4.71
C ASP A 102 2.41 5.37 3.39
N TYR A 103 3.71 5.56 3.26
CA TYR A 103 4.37 6.10 2.09
C TYR A 103 5.62 5.29 1.74
N LEU A 104 6.19 5.54 0.55
CA LEU A 104 7.36 4.82 0.07
C LEU A 104 8.60 5.14 0.92
N ILE A 105 9.18 4.11 1.53
CA ILE A 105 10.47 4.13 2.19
C ILE A 105 11.32 3.02 1.58
N GLU A 106 12.53 3.33 1.13
CA GLU A 106 13.39 2.39 0.42
C GLU A 106 12.65 1.68 -0.74
N ASN A 107 11.85 2.45 -1.52
CA ASN A 107 11.03 2.00 -2.64
C ASN A 107 9.97 0.94 -2.28
N LYS A 108 9.61 0.82 -1.00
CA LYS A 108 8.60 -0.10 -0.50
C LYS A 108 7.54 0.65 0.32
N ILE A 109 6.31 0.21 0.22
CA ILE A 109 5.17 0.73 0.99
C ILE A 109 4.46 -0.45 1.67
N ARG A 110 4.05 -0.27 2.92
CA ARG A 110 3.27 -1.30 3.61
C ARG A 110 1.85 -1.34 3.07
N ILE A 111 1.39 -2.55 2.82
CA ILE A 111 0.04 -2.87 2.37
C ILE A 111 -0.66 -3.74 3.40
N ILE A 112 -1.98 -3.74 3.40
CA ILE A 112 -2.78 -4.49 4.37
C ILE A 112 -3.87 -5.29 3.65
N ASP A 113 -4.16 -6.49 4.13
CA ASP A 113 -5.25 -7.32 3.63
C ASP A 113 -6.50 -7.25 4.52
N SER A 114 -7.54 -7.97 4.12
CA SER A 114 -8.80 -8.06 4.88
C SER A 114 -8.68 -8.76 6.24
N ASN A 115 -7.59 -9.49 6.48
CA ASN A 115 -7.29 -10.15 7.75
C ASN A 115 -6.39 -9.29 8.66
N ASN A 116 -6.17 -8.02 8.29
CA ASN A 116 -5.26 -7.09 8.96
C ASN A 116 -3.80 -7.59 8.98
N LYS A 117 -3.40 -8.41 8.02
CA LYS A 117 -2.01 -8.78 7.82
C LYS A 117 -1.32 -7.75 6.94
N ILE A 118 -0.06 -7.49 7.24
CA ILE A 118 0.75 -6.46 6.59
C ILE A 118 1.76 -7.14 5.68
N GLY A 119 1.93 -6.59 4.48
CA GLY A 119 2.94 -6.97 3.51
C GLY A 119 3.54 -5.72 2.88
N PHE A 120 4.17 -5.87 1.72
CA PHE A 120 4.82 -4.76 1.01
C PHE A 120 4.54 -4.78 -0.48
N ALA A 121 4.35 -3.60 -1.04
CA ALA A 121 4.40 -3.36 -2.48
C ALA A 121 5.61 -2.47 -2.80
N ASN A 122 6.10 -2.54 -4.04
CA ASN A 122 7.18 -1.69 -4.52
C ASN A 122 6.63 -0.38 -5.13
N GLU A 123 7.55 0.50 -5.53
CA GLU A 123 7.25 1.80 -6.15
C GLU A 123 6.44 1.70 -7.45
N LYS A 124 6.44 0.53 -8.09
CA LYS A 124 5.65 0.27 -9.32
C LYS A 124 4.23 -0.26 -9.03
N GLY A 125 3.86 -0.34 -7.75
CA GLY A 125 2.53 -0.83 -7.34
C GLY A 125 2.39 -2.35 -7.37
N LYS A 126 3.51 -3.11 -7.44
CA LYS A 126 3.50 -4.58 -7.42
C LYS A 126 3.74 -5.07 -5.99
N THR A 127 2.88 -5.97 -5.50
CA THR A 127 3.12 -6.68 -4.25
C THR A 127 4.40 -7.52 -4.37
N ILE A 128 5.37 -7.26 -3.48
CA ILE A 128 6.67 -7.96 -3.44
C ILE A 128 6.78 -8.89 -2.23
N ILE A 129 6.11 -8.54 -1.13
CA ILE A 129 5.97 -9.39 0.05
C ILE A 129 4.47 -9.48 0.35
N PRO A 130 3.84 -10.66 0.16
CA PRO A 130 2.42 -10.83 0.46
C PRO A 130 2.09 -10.49 1.91
N PRO A 131 0.89 -9.96 2.21
CA PRO A 131 0.45 -9.71 3.58
C PRO A 131 0.49 -10.97 4.43
N GLN A 132 1.31 -10.95 5.49
CA GLN A 132 1.51 -12.11 6.38
C GLN A 132 1.88 -11.71 7.81
N PHE A 133 2.39 -10.50 8.04
CA PHE A 133 2.86 -10.06 9.34
C PHE A 133 1.74 -9.43 10.17
N GLU A 134 1.74 -9.65 11.48
CA GLU A 134 0.83 -8.96 12.40
C GLU A 134 1.24 -7.50 12.55
N ILE A 135 2.53 -7.28 12.77
CA ILE A 135 3.18 -5.98 12.86
C ILE A 135 4.47 -6.05 12.07
N VAL A 136 4.74 -5.00 11.31
CA VAL A 136 6.01 -4.81 10.63
C VAL A 136 6.29 -3.31 10.47
N THR A 137 7.54 -2.89 10.69
CA THR A 137 7.98 -1.51 10.42
C THR A 137 8.20 -1.29 8.94
N SER A 138 8.37 -0.05 8.52
CA SER A 138 8.98 0.24 7.22
C SER A 138 10.41 -0.30 7.18
N PHE A 139 10.94 -0.46 5.97
CA PHE A 139 12.33 -0.89 5.77
C PHE A 139 13.30 0.24 6.14
N HIS A 140 14.40 -0.13 6.80
CA HIS A 140 15.56 0.72 7.06
C HIS A 140 16.82 -0.10 6.88
N ASN A 141 17.71 0.34 5.98
CA ASN A 141 18.94 -0.37 5.63
C ASN A 141 18.69 -1.83 5.20
N GLY A 142 17.64 -2.05 4.40
CA GLY A 142 17.28 -3.36 3.87
C GLY A 142 16.67 -4.33 4.89
N LYS A 143 16.29 -3.85 6.09
CA LYS A 143 15.65 -4.65 7.14
C LYS A 143 14.34 -4.01 7.59
N ALA A 144 13.36 -4.83 7.99
CA ALA A 144 12.15 -4.38 8.68
C ALA A 144 11.92 -5.23 9.93
N ILE A 145 11.54 -4.59 11.03
CA ILE A 145 11.27 -5.26 12.30
C ILE A 145 9.86 -5.83 12.28
N ILE A 146 9.70 -7.10 12.65
CA ILE A 146 8.43 -7.78 12.81
C ILE A 146 8.10 -8.00 14.29
N GLY A 147 6.80 -8.01 14.61
CA GLY A 147 6.28 -8.46 15.88
C GLY A 147 5.33 -9.63 15.68
N GLU A 148 5.39 -10.59 16.60
CA GLU A 148 4.58 -11.81 16.59
C GLU A 148 3.84 -11.99 17.93
N ILE A 149 2.64 -12.54 17.85
CA ILE A 149 1.75 -12.77 19.00
C ILE A 149 1.52 -11.43 19.71
N CYS A 150 0.83 -10.53 19.01
CA CYS A 150 0.67 -9.15 19.45
C CYS A 150 -0.71 -8.91 20.07
N ASP A 151 -0.72 -8.22 21.19
CA ASP A 151 -1.92 -7.78 21.91
C ASP A 151 -2.09 -6.26 21.78
N LYS A 152 -3.35 -5.82 21.63
CA LYS A 152 -3.73 -4.40 21.70
C LYS A 152 -4.03 -4.04 23.14
N ILE A 153 -3.21 -3.17 23.71
CA ILE A 153 -3.36 -2.72 25.09
C ILE A 153 -3.91 -1.29 25.09
N PRO A 154 -5.17 -1.06 25.50
CA PRO A 154 -5.75 0.28 25.61
C PRO A 154 -4.94 1.16 26.56
N TRP A 155 -4.78 2.44 26.23
CA TRP A 155 -4.09 3.40 27.11
C TRP A 155 -4.92 3.78 28.33
N ASP A 156 -6.24 3.78 28.20
CA ASP A 156 -7.17 4.09 29.29
C ASP A 156 -7.91 2.83 29.76
N LYS A 157 -8.02 2.69 31.09
CA LYS A 157 -8.82 1.63 31.71
C LYS A 157 -10.31 1.76 31.40
N HIS A 158 -10.78 2.95 31.05
CA HIS A 158 -12.16 3.28 30.68
C HIS A 158 -12.41 3.28 29.15
N ALA A 159 -11.50 2.78 28.34
CA ALA A 159 -11.60 2.75 26.88
C ALA A 159 -12.86 2.01 26.34
N LYS A 160 -13.55 1.25 27.20
CA LYS A 160 -14.83 0.59 26.84
C LYS A 160 -16.04 1.52 26.98
N GLU A 161 -15.93 2.62 27.71
CA GLU A 161 -17.02 3.54 28.02
C GLU A 161 -16.96 4.83 27.19
N ASN A 162 -15.77 5.20 26.73
CA ASN A 162 -15.54 6.36 25.87
C ASN A 162 -14.97 5.90 24.54
N ASP A 163 -15.42 6.52 23.47
CA ASP A 163 -15.08 6.24 22.07
C ASP A 163 -13.59 6.54 21.71
N CYS A 164 -12.71 6.55 22.71
CA CYS A 164 -11.30 6.83 22.58
C CYS A 164 -10.52 5.53 22.31
N HIS A 165 -10.20 5.28 21.06
CA HIS A 165 -9.58 4.03 20.59
C HIS A 165 -8.04 4.07 20.59
N HIS A 166 -7.42 4.75 21.56
CA HIS A 166 -5.96 4.76 21.69
C HIS A 166 -5.48 3.48 22.38
N TYR A 167 -4.56 2.79 21.73
CA TYR A 167 -3.95 1.57 22.26
C TYR A 167 -2.49 1.47 21.84
N SER A 168 -1.70 0.72 22.61
CA SER A 168 -0.38 0.26 22.23
C SER A 168 -0.45 -1.16 21.73
N ILE A 169 0.42 -1.51 20.80
CA ILE A 169 0.60 -2.90 20.38
C ILE A 169 1.86 -3.43 21.05
N VAL A 170 1.71 -4.53 21.79
CA VAL A 170 2.80 -5.21 22.46
C VAL A 170 2.87 -6.64 21.97
N CYS A 171 4.01 -7.07 21.48
CA CYS A 171 4.22 -8.40 20.95
C CYS A 171 5.08 -9.24 21.91
N LYS A 172 4.87 -10.54 21.92
CA LYS A 172 5.65 -11.48 22.75
C LYS A 172 7.01 -11.77 22.17
N LYS A 173 7.16 -11.61 20.87
CA LYS A 173 8.41 -11.85 20.15
C LYS A 173 8.60 -10.78 19.08
N TYR A 174 9.86 -10.42 18.87
CA TYR A 174 10.28 -9.53 17.80
C TYR A 174 11.41 -10.19 17.01
N GLY A 175 11.56 -9.75 15.78
CA GLY A 175 12.59 -10.19 14.87
C GLY A 175 12.74 -9.20 13.73
N TYR A 176 13.50 -9.54 12.72
CA TYR A 176 13.59 -8.75 11.50
C TYR A 176 13.63 -9.62 10.26
N ILE A 177 13.15 -9.03 9.17
CA ILE A 177 13.09 -9.61 7.84
C ILE A 177 14.06 -8.90 6.89
N ASN A 178 14.47 -9.60 5.85
CA ASN A 178 15.15 -9.02 4.70
C ASN A 178 14.14 -8.50 3.64
N GLU A 179 14.67 -7.95 2.54
CA GLU A 179 13.87 -7.40 1.44
C GLU A 179 13.04 -8.45 0.67
N LEU A 180 13.30 -9.74 0.87
CA LEU A 180 12.51 -10.84 0.32
C LEU A 180 11.35 -11.26 1.25
N GLY A 181 11.27 -10.67 2.45
CA GLY A 181 10.30 -11.04 3.48
C GLY A 181 10.68 -12.28 4.28
N GLU A 182 11.94 -12.75 4.17
CA GLU A 182 12.45 -13.87 4.93
C GLU A 182 12.87 -13.42 6.32
N ILE A 183 12.47 -14.18 7.34
CA ILE A 183 12.88 -13.92 8.73
C ILE A 183 14.38 -14.27 8.84
N ILE A 184 15.19 -13.26 9.15
CA ILE A 184 16.64 -13.43 9.32
C ILE A 184 16.95 -13.83 10.75
N GLU A 185 16.28 -13.19 11.71
CA GLU A 185 16.44 -13.48 13.13
C GLU A 185 15.15 -13.14 13.87
N SER A 186 14.81 -13.91 14.88
CA SER A 186 13.63 -13.68 15.74
C SER A 186 13.87 -14.17 17.17
N GLY A 187 12.92 -13.85 18.06
CA GLY A 187 12.98 -14.31 19.45
C GLY A 187 13.44 -13.24 20.43
N TYR A 188 13.61 -12.00 19.98
CA TYR A 188 13.88 -10.87 20.87
C TYR A 188 12.64 -10.58 21.75
N ALA A 189 12.88 -10.28 23.01
CA ALA A 189 11.80 -10.01 23.97
C ALA A 189 11.21 -8.60 23.80
N THR A 190 11.99 -7.64 23.33
CA THR A 190 11.57 -6.25 23.17
C THR A 190 11.91 -5.67 21.80
N PHE A 191 11.17 -4.62 21.40
CA PHE A 191 11.44 -3.88 20.18
C PHE A 191 12.82 -3.20 20.20
N GLU A 192 13.21 -2.68 21.37
CA GLU A 192 14.50 -2.00 21.55
C GLU A 192 15.70 -2.92 21.37
N GLU A 193 15.56 -4.19 21.73
CA GLU A 193 16.61 -5.19 21.52
C GLU A 193 16.84 -5.45 20.03
N VAL A 194 15.78 -5.61 19.25
CA VAL A 194 15.91 -5.88 17.82
C VAL A 194 16.33 -4.63 17.03
N GLN A 195 15.96 -3.45 17.50
CA GLN A 195 16.31 -2.18 16.84
C GLN A 195 17.82 -1.88 16.86
N LYS A 196 18.57 -2.50 17.77
CA LYS A 196 20.04 -2.33 17.90
C LYS A 196 20.82 -3.24 16.94
N LYS A 197 20.17 -4.09 16.17
CA LYS A 197 20.77 -5.05 15.24
C LYS A 197 20.72 -4.55 13.79
#